data_9b0933c08de4ec62960ec0b897c0c36f
#
_entry.id   9b0933c08de4ec62960ec0b897c0c36f
#
_cell.length_a   1.000
_cell.length_b   1.000
_cell.length_c   1.000
_cell.angle_alpha   90.00
_cell.angle_beta   90.00
_cell.angle_gamma   90.00
#
_symmetry.space_group_name_H-M   'P 1'
#
loop_
_entity.id
_entity.type
_entity.pdbx_description
1 polymer ?
#
loop_
_entity_poly.entity_id
_entity_poly.type
_entity_poly.pdbx_seq_one_letter_code
_entity_poly.pdbx_strand_id
1 'polypeptide(L)'
;MFLSFGLVLFHLAGTWSLPLIDRDEPRFAEASREMIQRADYVVPYFNNQLRLDKPPLAYWAQVASYRIFGESDFSARFPSAIAAALVALVIFAWSRCNGATSVGWWAAIIFTLSLQTFVHAKAAVADMWLVLFMTLAHWSGYELLSRSSRGTARQMPVRLGPVKPYHQTRWWLTFYLSLAFGFLAKGPIAWSPLLTVGATIILARDWQLARHLKLLRGILLTLAVVALWGIPALVQTHGLFLAIGIGRHVISRSLVTMEGHGASSFGMYLLLLPFYFVTIFVSFFPWSIKLPWLIRQLCRQKKAGIADPGYGRNQLDNYLLTGIAIIFVIFTLVATKLPHYTLPAFPLLALLLARHWQGATAITNHGSLFRKVAITSACLGLAIALIIPPAVARFFPAYQLFRESRPNLQPNMQFASVEFEEPSVVWYFRSRVQSFLNRVNKKNAVDFMSGPGPRFVIVPTSLVQTLFPNPPQTWTSFRTRGFNIAKGNQVDLTLVLKSE
;
A
#
# COMPACT_ATOMS: atom_id res chain seq x y z
N MET A 1 2.75 8.47 -23.76
CA MET A 1 3.44 9.55 -23.05
C MET A 1 2.47 10.40 -22.21
N PHE A 2 1.44 11.04 -22.78
CA PHE A 2 0.48 11.89 -22.02
C PHE A 2 -0.26 11.16 -20.88
N LEU A 3 -0.70 9.90 -21.09
CA LEU A 3 -1.35 9.12 -20.03
C LEU A 3 -0.43 8.93 -18.83
N SER A 4 0.80 8.47 -19.07
CA SER A 4 1.76 8.21 -18.00
C SER A 4 2.05 9.45 -17.18
N PHE A 5 2.25 10.58 -17.86
CA PHE A 5 2.51 11.85 -17.20
C PHE A 5 1.31 12.34 -16.39
N GLY A 6 0.08 12.28 -16.96
CA GLY A 6 -1.14 12.66 -16.26
C GLY A 6 -1.43 11.80 -15.02
N LEU A 7 -1.17 10.49 -15.10
CA LEU A 7 -1.34 9.57 -13.96
C LEU A 7 -0.36 9.90 -12.82
N VAL A 8 0.91 10.14 -13.18
CA VAL A 8 1.93 10.51 -12.18
C VAL A 8 1.56 11.83 -11.50
N LEU A 9 1.22 12.86 -12.27
CA LEU A 9 0.82 14.17 -11.73
C LEU A 9 -0.41 14.07 -10.83
N PHE A 10 -1.41 13.28 -11.21
CA PHE A 10 -2.60 13.08 -10.40
C PHE A 10 -2.29 12.45 -9.04
N HIS A 11 -1.43 11.43 -9.03
CA HIS A 11 -1.05 10.77 -7.79
C HIS A 11 -0.08 11.59 -6.94
N LEU A 12 0.72 12.47 -7.54
CA LEU A 12 1.62 13.37 -6.82
C LEU A 12 0.89 14.60 -6.23
N ALA A 13 -0.23 15.02 -6.80
CA ALA A 13 -0.94 16.21 -6.35
C ALA A 13 -1.23 16.18 -4.84
N GLY A 14 -0.79 17.21 -4.10
CA GLY A 14 -1.01 17.39 -2.66
C GLY A 14 -0.14 16.54 -1.73
N THR A 15 0.78 15.72 -2.23
CA THR A 15 1.65 14.87 -1.38
C THR A 15 2.66 15.67 -0.56
N TRP A 16 2.93 16.92 -0.93
CA TRP A 16 3.90 17.81 -0.27
C TRP A 16 3.30 18.67 0.85
N SER A 17 1.98 18.80 0.93
CA SER A 17 1.30 19.75 1.83
C SER A 17 0.61 19.11 3.02
N LEU A 18 0.40 17.78 3.01
CA LEU A 18 -0.14 17.04 4.14
C LEU A 18 1.01 16.48 4.97
N PRO A 19 1.09 16.76 6.28
CA PRO A 19 2.01 16.07 7.17
C PRO A 19 1.83 14.55 7.12
N LEU A 20 2.88 13.77 7.40
CA LEU A 20 2.78 12.31 7.44
C LEU A 20 1.77 11.87 8.49
N ILE A 21 0.87 10.98 8.10
CA ILE A 21 -0.22 10.49 8.96
C ILE A 21 0.30 9.37 9.86
N ASP A 22 0.15 9.56 11.17
CA ASP A 22 0.46 8.50 12.13
C ASP A 22 -0.50 7.29 11.94
N ARG A 23 -0.08 6.06 12.15
CA ARG A 23 1.25 5.67 12.70
C ARG A 23 2.23 5.20 11.62
N ASP A 24 1.72 4.75 10.46
CA ASP A 24 2.52 3.99 9.51
C ASP A 24 3.47 4.86 8.68
N GLU A 25 3.00 5.98 8.12
CA GLU A 25 3.82 6.78 7.22
C GLU A 25 5.12 7.27 7.86
N PRO A 26 5.10 7.90 9.07
CA PRO A 26 6.33 8.35 9.72
C PRO A 26 7.28 7.20 10.08
N ARG A 27 6.73 6.02 10.39
CA ARG A 27 7.56 4.84 10.67
C ARG A 27 8.32 4.35 9.45
N PHE A 28 7.67 4.32 8.28
CA PHE A 28 8.35 3.98 7.02
C PHE A 28 9.37 5.04 6.66
N ALA A 29 8.97 6.30 6.73
CA ALA A 29 9.82 7.43 6.36
C ALA A 29 11.09 7.50 7.22
N GLU A 30 10.95 7.41 8.54
CA GLU A 30 12.07 7.44 9.46
C GLU A 30 12.96 6.21 9.33
N ALA A 31 12.39 5.02 9.17
CA ALA A 31 13.20 3.82 8.98
C ALA A 31 14.07 3.91 7.70
N SER A 32 13.56 4.51 6.64
CA SER A 32 14.33 4.76 5.42
C SER A 32 15.45 5.78 5.64
N ARG A 33 15.23 6.81 6.47
CA ARG A 33 16.26 7.77 6.91
C ARG A 33 17.35 7.06 7.71
N GLU A 34 16.96 6.24 8.68
CA GLU A 34 17.91 5.50 9.51
C GLU A 34 18.74 4.50 8.69
N MET A 35 18.17 3.88 7.65
CA MET A 35 18.93 3.06 6.70
C MET A 35 20.06 3.86 6.02
N ILE A 36 19.79 5.09 5.60
CA ILE A 36 20.81 5.96 4.99
C ILE A 36 21.87 6.33 6.03
N GLN A 37 21.45 6.77 7.22
CA GLN A 37 22.36 7.21 8.29
C GLN A 37 23.30 6.10 8.78
N ARG A 38 22.80 4.85 8.80
CA ARG A 38 23.56 3.67 9.23
C ARG A 38 24.35 3.01 8.10
N ALA A 39 24.08 3.37 6.84
CA ALA A 39 24.53 2.64 5.66
C ALA A 39 24.14 1.14 5.70
N ASP A 40 23.07 0.79 6.43
CA ASP A 40 22.51 -0.55 6.51
C ASP A 40 21.17 -0.60 5.75
N TYR A 41 21.18 -1.29 4.61
CA TYR A 41 20.00 -1.44 3.74
C TYR A 41 19.34 -2.82 3.88
N VAL A 42 19.78 -3.63 4.85
CA VAL A 42 19.24 -4.97 5.08
C VAL A 42 18.20 -4.95 6.17
N VAL A 43 18.51 -4.38 7.34
CA VAL A 43 17.62 -4.36 8.50
C VAL A 43 17.13 -2.95 8.77
N PRO A 44 15.81 -2.69 8.70
CA PRO A 44 15.27 -1.40 9.04
C PRO A 44 15.25 -1.16 10.56
N TYR A 45 15.51 0.09 10.96
CA TYR A 45 15.41 0.58 12.33
C TYR A 45 14.41 1.73 12.39
N PHE A 46 13.78 1.92 13.53
CA PHE A 46 12.96 3.08 13.85
C PHE A 46 13.28 3.56 15.27
N ASN A 47 13.72 4.79 15.40
CA ASN A 47 14.14 5.37 16.68
C ASN A 47 15.17 4.47 17.39
N ASN A 48 16.20 4.06 16.66
CA ASN A 48 17.28 3.19 17.11
C ASN A 48 16.86 1.77 17.54
N GLN A 49 15.64 1.34 17.24
CA GLN A 49 15.14 0.00 17.55
C GLN A 49 14.87 -0.79 16.27
N LEU A 50 15.11 -2.09 16.31
CA LEU A 50 14.85 -2.99 15.18
C LEU A 50 13.37 -2.90 14.74
N ARG A 51 13.13 -2.68 13.45
CA ARG A 51 11.82 -2.65 12.83
C ARG A 51 11.63 -3.85 11.92
N LEU A 52 11.14 -4.96 12.46
CA LEU A 52 11.10 -6.26 11.80
C LEU A 52 9.71 -6.63 11.25
N ASP A 53 8.81 -5.64 11.05
CA ASP A 53 7.43 -5.86 10.67
C ASP A 53 7.18 -5.90 9.15
N LYS A 54 8.10 -5.41 8.34
CA LYS A 54 7.98 -5.37 6.87
C LYS A 54 9.28 -5.69 6.16
N PRO A 55 9.21 -6.36 4.97
CA PRO A 55 10.35 -6.55 4.07
C PRO A 55 10.81 -5.20 3.46
N PRO A 56 12.00 -5.16 2.79
CA PRO A 56 12.76 -3.93 2.57
C PRO A 56 12.34 -3.08 1.38
N LEU A 57 11.56 -3.58 0.42
CA LEU A 57 11.37 -2.92 -0.88
C LEU A 57 10.83 -1.49 -0.76
N ALA A 58 9.85 -1.26 0.14
CA ALA A 58 9.28 0.05 0.33
C ALA A 58 10.31 1.04 0.90
N TYR A 59 11.16 0.59 1.83
CA TYR A 59 12.25 1.40 2.37
C TYR A 59 13.30 1.71 1.29
N TRP A 60 13.69 0.72 0.48
CA TRP A 60 14.64 0.96 -0.61
C TRP A 60 14.13 1.97 -1.63
N ALA A 61 12.84 1.91 -1.95
CA ALA A 61 12.22 2.89 -2.85
C ALA A 61 12.21 4.30 -2.24
N GLN A 62 11.97 4.43 -0.92
CA GLN A 62 12.06 5.71 -0.22
C GLN A 62 13.51 6.21 -0.12
N VAL A 63 14.48 5.35 0.16
CA VAL A 63 15.91 5.67 0.13
C VAL A 63 16.33 6.24 -1.22
N ALA A 64 15.90 5.60 -2.31
CA ALA A 64 16.18 6.11 -3.66
C ALA A 64 15.54 7.50 -3.89
N SER A 65 14.29 7.68 -3.42
CA SER A 65 13.60 8.96 -3.49
C SER A 65 14.30 10.06 -2.67
N TYR A 66 14.78 9.73 -1.46
CA TYR A 66 15.50 10.69 -0.61
C TYR A 66 16.84 11.13 -1.20
N ARG A 67 17.54 10.23 -1.90
CA ARG A 67 18.78 10.58 -2.60
C ARG A 67 18.57 11.52 -3.78
N ILE A 68 17.37 11.52 -4.38
CA ILE A 68 17.04 12.38 -5.53
C ILE A 68 16.44 13.70 -5.08
N PHE A 69 15.51 13.68 -4.12
CA PHE A 69 14.69 14.84 -3.75
C PHE A 69 14.98 15.38 -2.35
N GLY A 70 15.92 14.78 -1.61
CA GLY A 70 16.11 15.05 -0.19
C GLY A 70 15.00 14.45 0.69
N GLU A 71 15.16 14.54 2.00
CA GLU A 71 14.23 14.01 2.99
C GLU A 71 13.07 14.99 3.22
N SER A 72 11.85 14.54 2.90
CA SER A 72 10.62 15.34 3.05
C SER A 72 9.38 14.44 3.01
N ASP A 73 8.23 14.98 3.42
CA ASP A 73 6.94 14.28 3.33
C ASP A 73 6.59 13.91 1.87
N PHE A 74 6.99 14.79 0.92
CA PHE A 74 6.86 14.52 -0.51
C PHE A 74 7.69 13.30 -0.95
N SER A 75 8.97 13.32 -0.66
CA SER A 75 9.89 12.26 -1.11
C SER A 75 9.60 10.92 -0.44
N ALA A 76 9.03 10.90 0.77
CA ALA A 76 8.55 9.69 1.42
C ALA A 76 7.35 9.06 0.68
N ARG A 77 6.45 9.88 0.10
CA ARG A 77 5.23 9.45 -0.62
C ARG A 77 5.45 9.21 -2.11
N PHE A 78 6.45 9.86 -2.70
CA PHE A 78 6.75 9.77 -4.13
C PHE A 78 6.80 8.32 -4.66
N PRO A 79 7.45 7.35 -4.00
CA PRO A 79 7.49 5.98 -4.46
C PRO A 79 6.12 5.31 -4.60
N SER A 80 5.18 5.59 -3.68
CA SER A 80 3.82 5.05 -3.75
C SER A 80 3.03 5.63 -4.92
N ALA A 81 3.19 6.92 -5.20
CA ALA A 81 2.55 7.58 -6.35
C ALA A 81 3.05 6.99 -7.69
N ILE A 82 4.36 6.76 -7.80
CA ILE A 82 4.95 6.10 -8.98
C ILE A 82 4.44 4.67 -9.12
N ALA A 83 4.42 3.89 -8.03
CA ALA A 83 3.91 2.52 -8.07
C ALA A 83 2.44 2.48 -8.53
N ALA A 84 1.58 3.39 -8.04
CA ALA A 84 0.18 3.49 -8.46
C ALA A 84 0.03 3.83 -9.95
N ALA A 85 0.83 4.76 -10.46
CA ALA A 85 0.86 5.09 -11.89
C ALA A 85 1.31 3.90 -12.74
N LEU A 86 2.32 3.15 -12.27
CA LEU A 86 2.78 1.93 -12.94
C LEU A 86 1.69 0.84 -12.94
N VAL A 87 0.92 0.68 -11.85
CA VAL A 87 -0.23 -0.26 -11.84
C VAL A 87 -1.22 0.10 -12.94
N ALA A 88 -1.60 1.38 -13.07
CA ALA A 88 -2.52 1.85 -14.10
C ALA A 88 -1.98 1.58 -15.51
N LEU A 89 -0.67 1.77 -15.73
CA LEU A 89 -0.01 1.46 -17.00
C LEU A 89 0.03 -0.05 -17.28
N VAL A 90 0.25 -0.88 -16.27
CA VAL A 90 0.21 -2.35 -16.39
C VAL A 90 -1.19 -2.82 -16.77
N ILE A 91 -2.23 -2.28 -16.13
CA ILE A 91 -3.64 -2.55 -16.46
C ILE A 91 -3.93 -2.19 -17.93
N PHE A 92 -3.50 -1.01 -18.34
CA PHE A 92 -3.65 -0.54 -19.72
C PHE A 92 -2.93 -1.47 -20.70
N ALA A 93 -1.67 -1.81 -20.43
CA ALA A 93 -0.86 -2.67 -21.27
C ALA A 93 -1.44 -4.09 -21.37
N TRP A 94 -1.92 -4.65 -20.25
CA TRP A 94 -2.58 -5.96 -20.22
C TRP A 94 -3.78 -6.01 -21.16
N SER A 95 -4.67 -5.03 -21.06
CA SER A 95 -5.86 -4.96 -21.92
C SER A 95 -5.50 -4.74 -23.39
N ARG A 96 -4.53 -3.87 -23.69
CA ARG A 96 -4.03 -3.61 -25.05
C ARG A 96 -3.44 -4.86 -25.70
N CYS A 97 -2.68 -5.65 -24.94
CA CYS A 97 -2.11 -6.92 -25.44
C CYS A 97 -3.20 -7.94 -25.81
N ASN A 98 -4.40 -7.80 -25.23
CA ASN A 98 -5.57 -8.60 -25.57
C ASN A 98 -6.49 -7.93 -26.63
N GLY A 99 -5.99 -6.93 -27.36
CA GLY A 99 -6.71 -6.26 -28.45
C GLY A 99 -7.79 -5.27 -28.03
N ALA A 100 -7.87 -4.93 -26.73
CA ALA A 100 -8.95 -4.10 -26.16
C ALA A 100 -8.40 -2.78 -25.58
N THR A 101 -7.81 -1.93 -26.42
CA THR A 101 -7.16 -0.67 -25.99
C THR A 101 -8.11 0.27 -25.23
N SER A 102 -9.35 0.41 -25.70
CA SER A 102 -10.36 1.26 -25.03
C SER A 102 -10.75 0.74 -23.64
N VAL A 103 -10.86 -0.57 -23.48
CA VAL A 103 -11.06 -1.20 -22.16
C VAL A 103 -9.88 -0.88 -21.23
N GLY A 104 -8.64 -0.95 -21.75
CA GLY A 104 -7.44 -0.63 -20.96
C GLY A 104 -7.44 0.80 -20.45
N TRP A 105 -7.85 1.77 -21.27
CA TRP A 105 -7.99 3.16 -20.84
C TRP A 105 -8.98 3.31 -19.69
N TRP A 106 -10.17 2.73 -19.83
CA TRP A 106 -11.19 2.82 -18.79
C TRP A 106 -10.81 2.07 -17.53
N ALA A 107 -10.19 0.90 -17.64
CA ALA A 107 -9.72 0.16 -16.49
C ALA A 107 -8.64 0.93 -15.70
N ALA A 108 -7.69 1.57 -16.38
CA ALA A 108 -6.69 2.43 -15.75
C ALA A 108 -7.34 3.63 -15.03
N ILE A 109 -8.34 4.27 -15.64
CA ILE A 109 -9.10 5.38 -15.03
C ILE A 109 -9.89 4.89 -13.82
N ILE A 110 -10.61 3.77 -13.93
CA ILE A 110 -11.36 3.17 -12.80
C ILE A 110 -10.46 2.90 -11.63
N PHE A 111 -9.31 2.26 -11.85
CA PHE A 111 -8.33 1.99 -10.80
C PHE A 111 -7.83 3.28 -10.15
N THR A 112 -7.36 4.24 -10.97
CA THR A 112 -6.77 5.52 -10.52
C THR A 112 -7.73 6.35 -9.68
N LEU A 113 -9.00 6.43 -10.08
CA LEU A 113 -10.01 7.27 -9.44
C LEU A 113 -10.80 6.53 -8.33
N SER A 114 -10.49 5.27 -8.04
CA SER A 114 -11.05 4.58 -6.86
C SER A 114 -10.52 5.21 -5.58
N LEU A 115 -11.40 5.47 -4.61
CA LEU A 115 -11.06 6.19 -3.37
C LEU A 115 -9.87 5.57 -2.65
N GLN A 116 -9.85 4.25 -2.47
CA GLN A 116 -8.77 3.56 -1.77
C GLN A 116 -7.44 3.66 -2.52
N THR A 117 -7.46 3.60 -3.86
CA THR A 117 -6.26 3.84 -4.70
C THR A 117 -5.76 5.27 -4.52
N PHE A 118 -6.67 6.26 -4.59
CA PHE A 118 -6.34 7.66 -4.42
C PHE A 118 -5.64 7.94 -3.08
N VAL A 119 -6.13 7.35 -1.99
CA VAL A 119 -5.55 7.50 -0.65
C VAL A 119 -4.19 6.82 -0.56
N HIS A 120 -4.08 5.54 -0.96
CA HIS A 120 -2.83 4.78 -0.80
C HIS A 120 -1.74 5.14 -1.80
N ALA A 121 -2.08 5.68 -2.96
CA ALA A 121 -1.11 6.25 -3.88
C ALA A 121 -0.40 7.49 -3.31
N LYS A 122 -1.01 8.16 -2.33
CA LYS A 122 -0.48 9.35 -1.65
C LYS A 122 0.03 9.04 -0.23
N ALA A 123 0.12 7.77 0.14
CA ALA A 123 0.61 7.36 1.45
C ALA A 123 2.02 6.75 1.37
N ALA A 124 2.88 7.07 2.32
CA ALA A 124 4.26 6.58 2.41
C ALA A 124 4.31 5.16 2.99
N VAL A 125 3.69 4.19 2.30
CA VAL A 125 3.53 2.79 2.73
C VAL A 125 3.81 1.79 1.61
N ALA A 126 3.86 0.50 1.93
CA ALA A 126 4.23 -0.56 1.00
C ALA A 126 3.10 -1.01 0.03
N ASP A 127 1.86 -0.54 0.24
CA ASP A 127 0.67 -1.11 -0.41
C ASP A 127 0.69 -1.02 -1.92
N MET A 128 1.06 0.12 -2.49
CA MET A 128 1.08 0.28 -3.95
C MET A 128 2.13 -0.59 -4.64
N TRP A 129 3.26 -0.85 -4.00
CA TRP A 129 4.26 -1.79 -4.48
C TRP A 129 3.74 -3.23 -4.51
N LEU A 130 3.03 -3.64 -3.45
CA LEU A 130 2.35 -4.93 -3.43
C LEU A 130 1.35 -5.04 -4.60
N VAL A 131 0.49 -4.04 -4.78
CA VAL A 131 -0.52 -4.01 -5.85
C VAL A 131 0.13 -4.10 -7.23
N LEU A 132 1.25 -3.38 -7.44
CA LEU A 132 2.00 -3.43 -8.70
C LEU A 132 2.46 -4.85 -9.03
N PHE A 133 3.17 -5.49 -8.09
CA PHE A 133 3.72 -6.81 -8.35
C PHE A 133 2.63 -7.89 -8.43
N MET A 134 1.57 -7.79 -7.63
CA MET A 134 0.43 -8.69 -7.77
C MET A 134 -0.29 -8.51 -9.12
N THR A 135 -0.41 -7.29 -9.63
CA THR A 135 -1.01 -7.04 -10.95
C THR A 135 -0.16 -7.62 -12.07
N LEU A 136 1.16 -7.46 -12.00
CA LEU A 136 2.11 -8.08 -12.94
C LEU A 136 2.07 -9.61 -12.86
N ALA A 137 1.97 -10.18 -11.65
CA ALA A 137 1.83 -11.62 -11.46
C ALA A 137 0.50 -12.13 -12.03
N HIS A 138 -0.61 -11.43 -11.82
CA HIS A 138 -1.90 -11.80 -12.42
C HIS A 138 -1.85 -11.72 -13.96
N TRP A 139 -1.29 -10.66 -14.54
CA TRP A 139 -1.16 -10.55 -15.98
C TRP A 139 -0.30 -11.70 -16.55
N SER A 140 0.90 -11.88 -16.01
CA SER A 140 1.80 -12.93 -16.49
C SER A 140 1.26 -14.34 -16.26
N GLY A 141 0.59 -14.60 -15.13
CA GLY A 141 -0.10 -15.86 -14.85
C GLY A 141 -1.21 -16.15 -15.87
N TYR A 142 -2.03 -15.15 -16.20
CA TYR A 142 -3.04 -15.27 -17.26
C TYR A 142 -2.41 -15.59 -18.63
N GLU A 143 -1.33 -14.90 -19.01
CA GLU A 143 -0.66 -15.14 -20.31
C GLU A 143 -0.04 -16.54 -20.39
N LEU A 144 0.47 -17.07 -19.28
CA LEU A 144 0.98 -18.44 -19.20
C LEU A 144 -0.13 -19.49 -19.44
N LEU A 145 -1.32 -19.25 -18.91
CA LEU A 145 -2.46 -20.17 -19.09
C LEU A 145 -3.12 -20.02 -20.47
N SER A 146 -3.38 -18.80 -20.93
CA SER A 146 -4.14 -18.54 -22.17
C SER A 146 -3.42 -18.95 -23.44
N ARG A 147 -2.08 -18.85 -23.47
CA ARG A 147 -1.28 -19.21 -24.65
C ARG A 147 -1.13 -20.72 -24.83
N SER A 148 -1.17 -21.46 -23.74
CA SER A 148 -1.16 -22.93 -23.78
C SER A 148 -2.45 -23.49 -24.40
N SER A 149 -3.59 -22.92 -24.07
CA SER A 149 -4.89 -23.34 -24.61
C SER A 149 -5.01 -23.07 -26.11
N ARG A 150 -4.32 -22.07 -26.66
CA ARG A 150 -4.31 -21.75 -28.11
C ARG A 150 -3.52 -22.78 -28.94
N GLY A 151 -2.58 -23.50 -28.34
CA GLY A 151 -1.80 -24.55 -29.01
C GLY A 151 -2.55 -25.87 -29.19
N THR A 152 -3.63 -26.11 -28.43
CA THR A 152 -4.45 -27.33 -28.46
C THR A 152 -5.78 -27.19 -29.19
N ALA A 153 -6.23 -25.95 -29.47
CA ALA A 153 -7.45 -25.71 -30.24
C ALA A 153 -7.20 -25.95 -31.74
N ARG A 154 -7.54 -27.15 -32.18
CA ARG A 154 -7.75 -27.48 -33.60
C ARG A 154 -8.83 -26.55 -34.19
N GLN A 155 -8.44 -25.80 -35.25
CA GLN A 155 -9.32 -25.03 -36.14
C GLN A 155 -9.72 -23.62 -35.70
N MET A 156 -8.88 -22.64 -36.07
CA MET A 156 -9.34 -21.37 -36.65
C MET A 156 -8.27 -20.82 -37.61
N PRO A 157 -8.64 -20.34 -38.83
CA PRO A 157 -7.68 -19.88 -39.85
C PRO A 157 -7.31 -18.41 -39.62
N VAL A 158 -6.65 -18.10 -38.53
CA VAL A 158 -5.88 -16.86 -38.41
C VAL A 158 -4.43 -17.26 -38.26
N ARG A 159 -3.65 -17.03 -39.31
CA ARG A 159 -2.20 -17.24 -39.37
C ARG A 159 -1.49 -16.38 -38.33
N LEU A 160 -1.48 -16.82 -37.09
CA LEU A 160 -0.49 -16.45 -36.11
C LEU A 160 0.50 -17.61 -36.06
N GLY A 161 1.70 -17.40 -36.57
CA GLY A 161 2.76 -18.39 -36.59
C GLY A 161 3.06 -19.00 -35.23
N PRO A 162 3.84 -20.08 -35.13
CA PRO A 162 4.15 -20.76 -33.87
C PRO A 162 4.69 -19.76 -32.87
N VAL A 163 4.11 -19.76 -31.66
CA VAL A 163 4.54 -18.89 -30.55
C VAL A 163 6.01 -19.16 -30.28
N LYS A 164 6.87 -18.18 -30.56
CA LYS A 164 8.32 -18.30 -30.31
C LYS A 164 8.56 -18.66 -28.85
N PRO A 165 9.40 -19.66 -28.51
CA PRO A 165 9.71 -20.10 -27.15
C PRO A 165 10.13 -18.95 -26.22
N TYR A 166 10.76 -17.91 -26.77
CA TYR A 166 11.17 -16.69 -26.06
C TYR A 166 10.02 -15.97 -25.34
N HIS A 167 8.81 -15.95 -25.92
CA HIS A 167 7.66 -15.27 -25.29
C HIS A 167 7.16 -16.00 -24.04
N GLN A 168 7.21 -17.32 -23.98
CA GLN A 168 6.79 -18.09 -22.82
C GLN A 168 7.75 -17.91 -21.64
N THR A 169 9.06 -17.89 -21.91
CA THR A 169 10.09 -17.67 -20.89
C THR A 169 9.96 -16.29 -20.26
N ARG A 170 9.65 -15.24 -21.06
CA ARG A 170 9.44 -13.88 -20.56
C ARG A 170 8.28 -13.82 -19.55
N TRP A 171 7.13 -14.40 -19.87
CA TRP A 171 5.98 -14.41 -18.96
C TRP A 171 6.24 -15.24 -17.72
N TRP A 172 6.95 -16.35 -17.85
CA TRP A 172 7.37 -17.17 -16.72
C TRP A 172 8.29 -16.38 -15.78
N LEU A 173 9.31 -15.72 -16.28
CA LEU A 173 10.19 -14.87 -15.47
C LEU A 173 9.40 -13.73 -14.82
N THR A 174 8.55 -13.02 -15.56
CA THR A 174 7.74 -11.94 -15.03
C THR A 174 6.85 -12.44 -13.88
N PHE A 175 6.25 -13.62 -14.00
CA PHE A 175 5.40 -14.20 -12.97
C PHE A 175 6.17 -14.41 -11.67
N TYR A 176 7.23 -15.18 -11.70
CA TYR A 176 7.96 -15.55 -10.49
C TYR A 176 8.79 -14.42 -9.88
N LEU A 177 9.34 -13.54 -10.69
CA LEU A 177 9.98 -12.32 -10.20
C LEU A 177 8.96 -11.38 -9.56
N SER A 178 7.75 -11.28 -10.10
CA SER A 178 6.68 -10.48 -9.47
C SER A 178 6.25 -11.06 -8.12
N LEU A 179 6.21 -12.38 -7.97
CA LEU A 179 5.98 -13.02 -6.66
C LEU A 179 7.10 -12.70 -5.67
N ALA A 180 8.36 -12.70 -6.13
CA ALA A 180 9.52 -12.39 -5.29
C ALA A 180 9.52 -10.92 -4.84
N PHE A 181 9.41 -9.98 -5.77
CA PHE A 181 9.38 -8.55 -5.42
C PHE A 181 8.13 -8.15 -4.66
N GLY A 182 6.99 -8.78 -4.94
CA GLY A 182 5.78 -8.61 -4.14
C GLY A 182 5.98 -9.07 -2.70
N PHE A 183 6.68 -10.19 -2.48
CA PHE A 183 7.06 -10.63 -1.14
C PHE A 183 7.98 -9.61 -0.46
N LEU A 184 8.99 -9.10 -1.16
CA LEU A 184 9.88 -8.05 -0.65
C LEU A 184 9.16 -6.72 -0.38
N ALA A 185 7.98 -6.50 -0.96
CA ALA A 185 7.12 -5.35 -0.66
C ALA A 185 6.30 -5.52 0.63
N LYS A 186 5.60 -6.66 0.78
CA LYS A 186 4.65 -6.82 1.91
C LYS A 186 4.52 -8.26 2.45
N GLY A 187 5.40 -9.16 2.06
CA GLY A 187 5.43 -10.54 2.55
C GLY A 187 4.52 -11.51 1.79
N PRO A 188 4.12 -12.65 2.42
CA PRO A 188 3.54 -13.81 1.74
C PRO A 188 2.22 -13.57 0.99
N ILE A 189 1.45 -12.55 1.34
CA ILE A 189 0.19 -12.21 0.63
C ILE A 189 0.41 -11.99 -0.87
N ALA A 190 1.61 -11.56 -1.27
CA ALA A 190 2.01 -11.39 -2.65
C ALA A 190 1.98 -12.68 -3.48
N TRP A 191 1.87 -13.85 -2.83
CA TRP A 191 1.80 -15.15 -3.51
C TRP A 191 0.36 -15.58 -3.83
N SER A 192 -0.65 -14.78 -3.46
CA SER A 192 -2.05 -15.08 -3.83
C SER A 192 -2.33 -15.21 -5.34
N PRO A 193 -1.59 -14.56 -6.28
CA PRO A 193 -1.72 -14.85 -7.70
C PRO A 193 -1.37 -16.31 -8.06
N LEU A 194 -0.49 -16.95 -7.33
CA LEU A 194 -0.20 -18.39 -7.51
C LEU A 194 -1.42 -19.24 -7.18
N LEU A 195 -2.16 -18.89 -6.13
CA LEU A 195 -3.44 -19.54 -5.79
C LEU A 195 -4.48 -19.31 -6.89
N THR A 196 -4.50 -18.09 -7.48
CA THR A 196 -5.41 -17.78 -8.60
C THR A 196 -5.12 -18.66 -9.81
N VAL A 197 -3.86 -18.81 -10.17
CA VAL A 197 -3.43 -19.67 -11.28
C VAL A 197 -3.80 -21.14 -10.99
N GLY A 198 -3.49 -21.63 -9.78
CA GLY A 198 -3.83 -22.98 -9.34
C GLY A 198 -5.33 -23.24 -9.38
N ALA A 199 -6.15 -22.35 -8.81
CA ALA A 199 -7.61 -22.46 -8.82
C ALA A 199 -8.18 -22.42 -10.24
N THR A 200 -7.61 -21.59 -11.12
CA THR A 200 -8.03 -21.54 -12.54
C THR A 200 -7.78 -22.88 -13.25
N ILE A 201 -6.64 -23.53 -13.01
CA ILE A 201 -6.31 -24.86 -13.55
C ILE A 201 -7.30 -25.92 -13.06
N ILE A 202 -7.58 -25.91 -11.75
CA ILE A 202 -8.52 -26.85 -11.12
C ILE A 202 -9.93 -26.67 -11.70
N LEU A 203 -10.40 -25.42 -11.80
CA LEU A 203 -11.72 -25.11 -12.34
C LEU A 203 -11.86 -25.46 -13.83
N ALA A 204 -10.78 -25.26 -14.60
CA ALA A 204 -10.72 -25.62 -16.01
C ALA A 204 -10.59 -27.16 -16.23
N ARG A 205 -10.23 -27.92 -15.19
CA ARG A 205 -9.89 -29.36 -15.25
C ARG A 205 -8.82 -29.71 -16.29
N ASP A 206 -7.94 -28.74 -16.60
CA ASP A 206 -6.87 -28.90 -17.60
C ASP A 206 -5.49 -28.92 -16.92
N TRP A 207 -5.07 -30.09 -16.51
CA TRP A 207 -3.78 -30.29 -15.82
C TRP A 207 -2.57 -30.11 -16.74
N GLN A 208 -2.76 -30.09 -18.07
CA GLN A 208 -1.66 -29.83 -18.99
C GLN A 208 -1.14 -28.39 -18.84
N LEU A 209 -2.03 -27.45 -18.46
CA LEU A 209 -1.67 -26.07 -18.18
C LEU A 209 -0.64 -25.95 -17.04
N ALA A 210 -0.68 -26.85 -16.06
CA ALA A 210 0.27 -26.85 -14.94
C ALA A 210 1.74 -27.07 -15.38
N ARG A 211 1.95 -27.84 -16.46
CA ARG A 211 3.30 -28.13 -16.98
C ARG A 211 4.01 -26.85 -17.45
N HIS A 212 3.25 -25.88 -17.99
CA HIS A 212 3.81 -24.61 -18.48
C HIS A 212 4.28 -23.68 -17.35
N LEU A 213 3.77 -23.86 -16.14
CA LEU A 213 4.21 -23.11 -14.97
C LEU A 213 5.62 -23.47 -14.55
N LYS A 214 6.11 -24.68 -14.85
CA LYS A 214 7.41 -25.18 -14.34
C LYS A 214 7.57 -24.85 -12.86
N LEU A 215 6.55 -25.20 -12.07
CA LEU A 215 6.26 -24.70 -10.72
C LEU A 215 7.49 -24.77 -9.79
N LEU A 216 8.16 -25.94 -9.74
CA LEU A 216 9.33 -26.12 -8.88
C LEU A 216 10.45 -25.12 -9.20
N ARG A 217 10.78 -24.98 -10.50
CA ARG A 217 11.84 -24.04 -10.93
C ARG A 217 11.45 -22.59 -10.63
N GLY A 218 10.19 -22.27 -10.78
CA GLY A 218 9.69 -20.92 -10.50
C GLY A 218 9.68 -20.58 -9.01
N ILE A 219 9.25 -21.51 -8.14
CA ILE A 219 9.31 -21.34 -6.70
C ILE A 219 10.77 -21.20 -6.25
N LEU A 220 11.68 -22.03 -6.77
CA LEU A 220 13.10 -21.90 -6.47
C LEU A 220 13.66 -20.54 -6.87
N LEU A 221 13.28 -20.01 -8.05
CA LEU A 221 13.67 -18.65 -8.45
C LEU A 221 13.13 -17.60 -7.49
N THR A 222 11.84 -17.69 -7.14
CA THR A 222 11.21 -16.76 -6.18
C THR A 222 11.93 -16.78 -4.83
N LEU A 223 12.19 -17.99 -4.29
CA LEU A 223 12.87 -18.14 -3.03
C LEU A 223 14.33 -17.68 -3.10
N ALA A 224 15.03 -17.93 -4.21
CA ALA A 224 16.40 -17.46 -4.41
C ALA A 224 16.48 -15.93 -4.37
N VAL A 225 15.57 -15.22 -5.07
CA VAL A 225 15.52 -13.75 -5.04
C VAL A 225 15.18 -13.23 -3.64
N VAL A 226 14.22 -13.83 -2.95
CA VAL A 226 13.88 -13.45 -1.57
C VAL A 226 15.04 -13.73 -0.63
N ALA A 227 15.77 -14.84 -0.80
CA ALA A 227 16.91 -15.24 0.03
C ALA A 227 18.10 -14.27 -0.07
N LEU A 228 18.29 -13.58 -1.21
CA LEU A 228 19.34 -12.56 -1.36
C LEU A 228 19.24 -11.44 -0.29
N TRP A 229 18.03 -11.12 0.13
CA TRP A 229 17.81 -10.21 1.26
C TRP A 229 17.55 -10.98 2.57
N GLY A 230 16.72 -12.02 2.50
CA GLY A 230 16.23 -12.73 3.68
C GLY A 230 17.32 -13.40 4.49
N ILE A 231 18.33 -14.01 3.84
CA ILE A 231 19.47 -14.64 4.55
C ILE A 231 20.27 -13.57 5.31
N PRO A 232 20.77 -12.48 4.70
CA PRO A 232 21.42 -11.41 5.44
C PRO A 232 20.59 -10.87 6.60
N ALA A 233 19.27 -10.65 6.39
CA ALA A 233 18.39 -10.14 7.43
C ALA A 233 18.26 -11.13 8.62
N LEU A 234 18.17 -12.42 8.35
CA LEU A 234 18.12 -13.45 9.40
C LEU A 234 19.44 -13.55 10.17
N VAL A 235 20.56 -13.47 9.47
CA VAL A 235 21.90 -13.52 10.10
C VAL A 235 22.10 -12.29 11.00
N GLN A 236 21.86 -11.09 10.50
CA GLN A 236 22.05 -9.84 11.27
C GLN A 236 21.11 -9.73 12.48
N THR A 237 19.93 -10.33 12.40
CA THR A 237 18.93 -10.28 13.48
C THR A 237 18.90 -11.53 14.33
N HIS A 238 19.85 -12.46 14.16
CA HIS A 238 19.88 -13.75 14.88
C HIS A 238 18.52 -14.49 14.84
N GLY A 239 17.85 -14.46 13.66
CA GLY A 239 16.55 -15.11 13.45
C GLY A 239 15.33 -14.31 13.93
N LEU A 240 15.50 -13.18 14.61
CA LEU A 240 14.38 -12.36 15.11
C LEU A 240 13.47 -11.87 13.99
N PHE A 241 14.00 -11.63 12.79
CA PHE A 241 13.19 -11.22 11.65
C PHE A 241 12.13 -12.27 11.29
N LEU A 242 12.47 -13.55 11.35
CA LEU A 242 11.52 -14.63 11.10
C LEU A 242 10.45 -14.69 12.21
N ALA A 243 10.87 -14.66 13.47
CA ALA A 243 9.99 -14.76 14.62
C ALA A 243 8.98 -13.58 14.70
N ILE A 244 9.44 -12.35 14.45
CA ILE A 244 8.60 -11.15 14.51
C ILE A 244 7.89 -10.91 13.18
N GLY A 245 8.63 -10.88 12.07
CA GLY A 245 8.09 -10.55 10.74
C GLY A 245 7.07 -11.59 10.24
N ILE A 246 7.40 -12.88 10.30
CA ILE A 246 6.48 -13.94 9.88
C ILE A 246 5.63 -14.42 11.05
N GLY A 247 6.26 -14.77 12.18
CA GLY A 247 5.54 -15.32 13.33
C GLY A 247 4.47 -14.37 13.85
N ARG A 248 4.85 -13.16 14.28
CA ARG A 248 3.91 -12.19 14.87
C ARG A 248 3.07 -11.47 13.81
N HIS A 249 3.69 -10.90 12.77
CA HIS A 249 2.99 -10.02 11.82
C HIS A 249 2.25 -10.76 10.69
N VAL A 250 2.53 -12.03 10.42
CA VAL A 250 1.78 -12.83 9.45
C VAL A 250 0.90 -13.85 10.17
N ILE A 251 1.49 -14.79 10.92
CA ILE A 251 0.74 -15.91 11.52
C ILE A 251 -0.19 -15.39 12.64
N SER A 252 0.37 -14.72 13.66
CA SER A 252 -0.46 -14.25 14.78
C SER A 252 -1.51 -13.24 14.33
N ARG A 253 -1.19 -12.33 13.40
CA ARG A 253 -2.14 -11.36 12.84
C ARG A 253 -3.27 -12.01 12.04
N SER A 254 -3.03 -13.18 11.47
CA SER A 254 -4.06 -13.94 10.76
C SER A 254 -5.02 -14.65 11.70
N LEU A 255 -4.53 -15.08 12.87
CA LEU A 255 -5.27 -15.88 13.83
C LEU A 255 -5.87 -15.05 14.97
N VAL A 256 -5.20 -13.96 15.35
CA VAL A 256 -5.58 -13.09 16.47
C VAL A 256 -5.65 -11.64 16.00
N THR A 257 -6.58 -10.87 16.56
CA THR A 257 -6.68 -9.43 16.29
C THR A 257 -5.50 -8.69 16.91
N MET A 258 -4.89 -7.80 16.14
CA MET A 258 -3.79 -6.95 16.59
C MET A 258 -4.19 -5.48 16.53
N GLU A 259 -3.65 -4.68 17.45
CA GLU A 259 -3.80 -3.21 17.50
C GLU A 259 -5.27 -2.74 17.57
N GLY A 260 -6.18 -3.55 18.10
CA GLY A 260 -7.61 -3.20 18.21
C GLY A 260 -8.40 -3.28 16.89
N HIS A 261 -7.79 -3.77 15.79
CA HIS A 261 -8.45 -3.89 14.50
C HIS A 261 -8.97 -5.31 14.24
N GLY A 262 -10.21 -5.61 14.65
CA GLY A 262 -10.86 -6.89 14.38
C GLY A 262 -11.73 -7.37 15.52
N ALA A 263 -11.98 -8.69 15.57
CA ALA A 263 -12.91 -9.30 16.50
C ALA A 263 -12.25 -9.60 17.86
N SER A 264 -12.82 -9.11 18.93
CA SER A 264 -12.41 -9.43 20.32
C SER A 264 -12.97 -10.77 20.81
N SER A 265 -13.96 -11.35 20.10
CA SER A 265 -14.61 -12.60 20.41
C SER A 265 -14.97 -13.38 19.12
N PHE A 266 -15.25 -14.68 19.25
CA PHE A 266 -15.70 -15.51 18.12
C PHE A 266 -17.00 -14.99 17.50
N GLY A 267 -17.96 -14.52 18.31
CA GLY A 267 -19.20 -13.93 17.81
C GLY A 267 -18.95 -12.66 17.00
N MET A 268 -18.05 -11.78 17.45
CA MET A 268 -17.64 -10.60 16.69
C MET A 268 -16.91 -10.98 15.39
N TYR A 269 -16.11 -12.05 15.39
CA TYR A 269 -15.45 -12.54 14.18
C TYR A 269 -16.48 -12.96 13.13
N LEU A 270 -17.53 -13.70 13.51
CA LEU A 270 -18.61 -14.08 12.61
C LEU A 270 -19.36 -12.85 12.07
N LEU A 271 -19.62 -11.86 12.93
CA LEU A 271 -20.27 -10.61 12.54
C LEU A 271 -19.43 -9.82 11.51
N LEU A 272 -18.11 -9.91 11.60
CA LEU A 272 -17.18 -9.21 10.70
C LEU A 272 -16.86 -9.98 9.42
N LEU A 273 -17.38 -11.19 9.19
CA LEU A 273 -17.16 -11.90 7.92
C LEU A 273 -17.62 -11.10 6.69
N PRO A 274 -18.76 -10.39 6.67
CA PRO A 274 -19.16 -9.59 5.51
C PRO A 274 -18.43 -8.25 5.39
N PHE A 275 -17.49 -7.92 6.27
CA PHE A 275 -16.81 -6.62 6.35
C PHE A 275 -16.33 -6.10 4.98
N TYR A 276 -15.66 -6.93 4.18
CA TYR A 276 -15.13 -6.51 2.88
C TYR A 276 -16.20 -6.36 1.81
N PHE A 277 -17.31 -7.07 1.92
CA PHE A 277 -18.45 -6.90 1.02
C PHE A 277 -19.20 -5.59 1.27
N VAL A 278 -19.10 -5.04 2.47
CA VAL A 278 -19.63 -3.72 2.83
C VAL A 278 -18.60 -2.62 2.50
N THR A 279 -17.37 -2.78 2.96
CA THR A 279 -16.35 -1.74 2.82
C THR A 279 -15.92 -1.50 1.36
N ILE A 280 -16.10 -2.48 0.46
CA ILE A 280 -15.83 -2.31 -0.97
C ILE A 280 -16.64 -1.18 -1.58
N PHE A 281 -17.85 -0.90 -1.08
CA PHE A 281 -18.69 0.18 -1.59
C PHE A 281 -18.07 1.56 -1.32
N VAL A 282 -17.37 1.72 -0.22
CA VAL A 282 -16.62 2.93 0.09
C VAL A 282 -15.25 2.92 -0.60
N SER A 283 -14.52 1.81 -0.45
CA SER A 283 -13.14 1.69 -0.94
C SER A 283 -13.00 1.80 -2.45
N PHE A 284 -13.95 1.24 -3.21
CA PHE A 284 -13.98 1.28 -4.68
C PHE A 284 -14.89 2.37 -5.24
N PHE A 285 -15.37 3.31 -4.40
CA PHE A 285 -16.17 4.45 -4.86
C PHE A 285 -15.35 5.33 -5.83
N PRO A 286 -15.96 5.91 -6.89
CA PRO A 286 -17.39 5.90 -7.23
C PRO A 286 -17.86 4.67 -8.02
N TRP A 287 -16.95 3.81 -8.44
CA TRP A 287 -17.21 2.68 -9.33
C TRP A 287 -18.02 1.55 -8.67
N SER A 288 -17.95 1.48 -7.35
CA SER A 288 -18.70 0.50 -6.54
C SER A 288 -20.22 0.55 -6.77
N ILE A 289 -20.79 1.70 -7.13
CA ILE A 289 -22.21 1.86 -7.49
C ILE A 289 -22.59 0.91 -8.66
N LYS A 290 -21.64 0.55 -9.52
CA LYS A 290 -21.86 -0.35 -10.66
C LYS A 290 -21.60 -1.82 -10.35
N LEU A 291 -21.11 -2.18 -9.17
CA LEU A 291 -20.88 -3.58 -8.80
C LEU A 291 -22.16 -4.44 -8.81
N PRO A 292 -23.31 -3.98 -8.28
CA PRO A 292 -24.55 -4.76 -8.37
C PRO A 292 -25.01 -5.02 -9.81
N TRP A 293 -24.84 -4.02 -10.68
CA TRP A 293 -25.10 -4.18 -12.11
C TRP A 293 -24.15 -5.19 -12.75
N LEU A 294 -22.84 -5.11 -12.46
CA LEU A 294 -21.84 -6.06 -12.96
C LEU A 294 -22.18 -7.50 -12.55
N ILE A 295 -22.53 -7.72 -11.29
CA ILE A 295 -22.92 -9.04 -10.78
C ILE A 295 -24.15 -9.56 -11.54
N ARG A 296 -25.17 -8.73 -11.76
CA ARG A 296 -26.37 -9.12 -12.53
C ARG A 296 -26.02 -9.50 -13.96
N GLN A 297 -25.11 -8.78 -14.62
CA GLN A 297 -24.65 -9.10 -15.99
C GLN A 297 -23.93 -10.46 -16.03
N LEU A 298 -23.00 -10.69 -15.12
CA LEU A 298 -22.29 -11.97 -15.02
C LEU A 298 -23.24 -13.16 -14.77
N CYS A 299 -24.22 -13.00 -13.89
CA CYS A 299 -25.24 -14.02 -13.63
C CYS A 299 -26.14 -14.29 -14.85
N ARG A 300 -26.52 -13.24 -15.60
CA ARG A 300 -27.34 -13.39 -16.83
C ARG A 300 -26.57 -14.12 -17.92
N GLN A 301 -25.31 -13.79 -18.15
CA GLN A 301 -24.48 -14.47 -19.15
C GLN A 301 -24.31 -15.96 -18.83
N LYS A 302 -24.13 -16.30 -17.54
CA LYS A 302 -24.05 -17.70 -17.10
C LYS A 302 -25.35 -18.46 -17.34
N LYS A 303 -26.52 -17.84 -17.08
CA LYS A 303 -27.85 -18.47 -17.28
C LYS A 303 -28.22 -18.64 -18.77
N ALA A 304 -27.80 -17.69 -19.61
CA ALA A 304 -28.15 -17.73 -21.04
C ALA A 304 -27.42 -18.82 -21.84
N GLY A 305 -26.49 -19.57 -21.21
CA GLY A 305 -25.71 -20.60 -21.91
C GLY A 305 -24.89 -20.03 -23.08
N ILE A 306 -24.76 -18.69 -23.17
CA ILE A 306 -23.99 -18.00 -24.19
C ILE A 306 -22.50 -18.27 -23.89
N ALA A 307 -22.13 -19.54 -24.11
CA ALA A 307 -20.77 -19.86 -24.46
C ALA A 307 -20.56 -19.21 -25.85
N ASP A 308 -20.14 -17.95 -25.87
CA ASP A 308 -19.67 -17.31 -27.09
C ASP A 308 -18.59 -18.24 -27.69
N PRO A 309 -18.72 -18.70 -28.93
CA PRO A 309 -17.70 -19.54 -29.57
C PRO A 309 -16.31 -18.88 -29.65
N GLY A 310 -16.21 -17.57 -29.34
CA GLY A 310 -14.96 -16.85 -29.11
C GLY A 310 -14.31 -17.21 -27.77
N TYR A 311 -13.57 -18.28 -27.77
CA TYR A 311 -12.82 -18.93 -26.67
C TYR A 311 -11.96 -17.99 -25.77
N GLY A 312 -11.93 -16.68 -25.99
CA GLY A 312 -11.08 -15.73 -25.26
C GLY A 312 -11.78 -14.85 -24.23
N ARG A 313 -13.08 -14.52 -24.41
CA ARG A 313 -13.77 -13.54 -23.54
C ARG A 313 -14.10 -14.12 -22.17
N ASN A 314 -14.68 -15.31 -22.13
CA ASN A 314 -15.10 -15.96 -20.88
C ASN A 314 -13.90 -16.42 -20.03
N GLN A 315 -12.76 -16.79 -20.67
CA GLN A 315 -11.58 -17.26 -19.94
C GLN A 315 -10.93 -16.15 -19.11
N LEU A 316 -10.80 -14.93 -19.65
CA LEU A 316 -10.26 -13.80 -18.90
C LEU A 316 -11.18 -13.38 -17.75
N ASP A 317 -12.50 -13.32 -17.99
CA ASP A 317 -13.46 -12.94 -16.94
C ASP A 317 -13.46 -13.96 -15.78
N ASN A 318 -13.40 -15.25 -16.09
CA ASN A 318 -13.29 -16.31 -15.08
C ASN A 318 -11.97 -16.19 -14.28
N TYR A 319 -10.86 -15.89 -14.95
CA TYR A 319 -9.57 -15.67 -14.29
C TYR A 319 -9.61 -14.46 -13.37
N LEU A 320 -10.14 -13.33 -13.84
CA LEU A 320 -10.29 -12.11 -13.04
C LEU A 320 -11.19 -12.35 -11.81
N LEU A 321 -12.32 -13.02 -12.00
CA LEU A 321 -13.25 -13.38 -10.91
C LEU A 321 -12.59 -14.30 -9.88
N THR A 322 -11.82 -15.30 -10.35
CA THR A 322 -11.07 -16.20 -9.46
C THR A 322 -10.06 -15.44 -8.63
N GLY A 323 -9.31 -14.50 -9.24
CA GLY A 323 -8.35 -13.66 -8.52
C GLY A 323 -9.01 -12.75 -7.49
N ILE A 324 -10.11 -12.10 -7.85
CA ILE A 324 -10.90 -11.28 -6.94
C ILE A 324 -11.40 -12.13 -5.76
N ALA A 325 -12.02 -13.27 -6.06
CA ALA A 325 -12.57 -14.17 -5.04
C ALA A 325 -11.50 -14.64 -4.05
N ILE A 326 -10.31 -15.03 -4.52
CA ILE A 326 -9.21 -15.47 -3.66
C ILE A 326 -8.78 -14.37 -2.71
N ILE A 327 -8.60 -13.14 -3.19
CA ILE A 327 -8.21 -12.00 -2.33
C ILE A 327 -9.29 -11.76 -1.27
N PHE A 328 -10.57 -11.74 -1.66
CA PHE A 328 -11.67 -11.55 -0.71
C PHE A 328 -11.76 -12.69 0.30
N VAL A 329 -11.63 -13.96 -0.12
CA VAL A 329 -11.65 -15.12 0.77
C VAL A 329 -10.52 -15.06 1.78
N ILE A 330 -9.28 -14.83 1.33
CA ILE A 330 -8.12 -14.74 2.23
C ILE A 330 -8.38 -13.69 3.32
N PHE A 331 -8.74 -12.47 2.95
CA PHE A 331 -8.92 -11.41 3.93
C PHE A 331 -10.20 -11.52 4.75
N THR A 332 -11.23 -12.18 4.21
CA THR A 332 -12.43 -12.52 5.00
C THR A 332 -12.10 -13.51 6.12
N LEU A 333 -11.17 -14.44 5.88
CA LEU A 333 -10.75 -15.41 6.89
C LEU A 333 -9.71 -14.87 7.88
N VAL A 334 -8.93 -13.84 7.52
CA VAL A 334 -7.96 -13.20 8.43
C VAL A 334 -8.70 -12.46 9.55
N ALA A 335 -8.25 -12.64 10.81
CA ALA A 335 -8.89 -12.06 12.00
C ALA A 335 -8.82 -10.52 12.02
N THR A 336 -7.68 -9.93 11.65
CA THR A 336 -7.50 -8.47 11.56
C THR A 336 -8.19 -7.91 10.32
N LYS A 337 -9.08 -6.92 10.48
CA LYS A 337 -9.87 -6.31 9.41
C LYS A 337 -9.43 -4.88 9.13
N LEU A 338 -8.89 -4.62 7.94
CA LEU A 338 -8.56 -3.27 7.49
C LEU A 338 -9.13 -3.05 6.08
N PRO A 339 -9.82 -1.92 5.81
CA PRO A 339 -10.49 -1.70 4.52
C PRO A 339 -9.58 -1.85 3.29
N HIS A 340 -8.32 -1.46 3.40
CA HIS A 340 -7.34 -1.49 2.31
C HIS A 340 -6.80 -2.88 1.96
N TYR A 341 -7.13 -3.91 2.71
CA TYR A 341 -6.65 -5.27 2.39
C TYR A 341 -7.20 -5.80 1.06
N THR A 342 -8.35 -5.30 0.61
CA THR A 342 -8.90 -5.65 -0.70
C THR A 342 -8.29 -4.87 -1.87
N LEU A 343 -7.42 -3.89 -1.62
CA LEU A 343 -6.79 -3.07 -2.66
C LEU A 343 -6.10 -3.87 -3.79
N PRO A 344 -5.43 -5.02 -3.52
CA PRO A 344 -4.89 -5.85 -4.58
C PRO A 344 -5.91 -6.43 -5.58
N ALA A 345 -7.20 -6.46 -5.23
CA ALA A 345 -8.25 -6.90 -6.15
C ALA A 345 -8.70 -5.76 -7.10
N PHE A 346 -8.36 -4.50 -6.82
CA PHE A 346 -8.87 -3.36 -7.61
C PHE A 346 -8.41 -3.35 -9.07
N PRO A 347 -7.17 -3.72 -9.43
CA PRO A 347 -6.78 -3.87 -10.83
C PRO A 347 -7.66 -4.86 -11.59
N LEU A 348 -7.99 -6.00 -10.97
CA LEU A 348 -8.83 -7.05 -11.55
C LEU A 348 -10.29 -6.58 -11.65
N LEU A 349 -10.83 -5.94 -10.62
CA LEU A 349 -12.17 -5.33 -10.62
C LEU A 349 -12.30 -4.25 -11.69
N ALA A 350 -11.29 -3.39 -11.82
CA ALA A 350 -11.27 -2.32 -12.81
C ALA A 350 -11.29 -2.87 -14.24
N LEU A 351 -10.47 -3.90 -14.52
CA LEU A 351 -10.48 -4.60 -15.81
C LEU A 351 -11.84 -5.25 -16.08
N LEU A 352 -12.36 -5.99 -15.11
CA LEU A 352 -13.64 -6.68 -15.27
C LEU A 352 -14.78 -5.69 -15.51
N LEU A 353 -14.87 -4.62 -14.73
CA LEU A 353 -15.90 -3.59 -14.88
C LEU A 353 -15.78 -2.88 -16.24
N ALA A 354 -14.58 -2.48 -16.66
CA ALA A 354 -14.36 -1.80 -17.93
C ALA A 354 -14.74 -2.68 -19.13
N ARG A 355 -14.44 -3.98 -19.09
CA ARG A 355 -14.78 -4.96 -20.14
C ARG A 355 -16.29 -5.07 -20.35
N HIS A 356 -17.03 -5.27 -19.25
CA HIS A 356 -18.48 -5.40 -19.32
C HIS A 356 -19.19 -4.09 -19.63
N TRP A 357 -18.68 -2.97 -19.10
CA TRP A 357 -19.22 -1.66 -19.38
C TRP A 357 -19.13 -1.28 -20.86
N GLN A 358 -18.00 -1.47 -21.50
CA GLN A 358 -17.82 -1.19 -22.91
C GLN A 358 -18.68 -2.09 -23.82
N GLY A 359 -18.84 -3.36 -23.48
CA GLY A 359 -19.76 -4.25 -24.15
C GLY A 359 -21.20 -3.73 -24.12
N ALA A 360 -21.62 -3.13 -23.01
CA ALA A 360 -22.95 -2.56 -22.84
C ALA A 360 -23.12 -1.19 -23.52
N THR A 361 -22.08 -0.34 -23.54
CA THR A 361 -22.15 1.01 -24.15
C THR A 361 -22.17 0.99 -25.68
N ALA A 362 -21.70 -0.07 -26.30
CA ALA A 362 -21.88 -0.28 -27.74
C ALA A 362 -23.37 -0.41 -28.14
N ILE A 363 -24.23 -0.73 -27.18
CA ILE A 363 -25.68 -0.92 -27.39
C ILE A 363 -26.49 0.26 -26.83
N THR A 364 -25.94 1.05 -25.89
CA THR A 364 -26.66 2.11 -25.18
C THR A 364 -25.81 3.38 -25.02
N ASN A 365 -26.44 4.56 -25.01
CA ASN A 365 -25.79 5.89 -24.97
C ASN A 365 -25.15 6.23 -23.60
N HIS A 366 -24.79 5.22 -22.77
CA HIS A 366 -24.28 5.42 -21.42
C HIS A 366 -22.80 5.85 -21.32
N GLY A 367 -22.08 5.95 -22.46
CA GLY A 367 -20.68 6.40 -22.48
C GLY A 367 -20.47 7.84 -21.97
N SER A 368 -21.48 8.71 -22.14
CA SER A 368 -21.44 10.09 -21.66
C SER A 368 -21.47 10.19 -20.13
N LEU A 369 -22.32 9.38 -19.47
CA LEU A 369 -22.42 9.36 -18.00
C LEU A 369 -21.11 8.89 -17.36
N PHE A 370 -20.50 7.84 -17.90
CA PHE A 370 -19.24 7.31 -17.40
C PHE A 370 -18.11 8.36 -17.49
N ARG A 371 -18.03 9.07 -18.62
CA ARG A 371 -17.07 10.17 -18.81
C ARG A 371 -17.31 11.30 -17.81
N LYS A 372 -18.56 11.69 -17.58
CA LYS A 372 -18.91 12.71 -16.58
C LYS A 372 -18.46 12.29 -15.18
N VAL A 373 -18.77 11.07 -14.75
CA VAL A 373 -18.34 10.53 -13.45
C VAL A 373 -16.81 10.54 -13.34
N ALA A 374 -16.07 10.11 -14.36
CA ALA A 374 -14.62 10.11 -14.36
C ALA A 374 -14.04 11.53 -14.22
N ILE A 375 -14.53 12.48 -15.02
CA ILE A 375 -14.09 13.88 -14.96
C ILE A 375 -14.40 14.50 -13.60
N THR A 376 -15.65 14.35 -13.12
CA THR A 376 -16.05 14.87 -11.80
C THR A 376 -15.19 14.26 -10.67
N SER A 377 -14.94 12.95 -10.71
CA SER A 377 -14.07 12.29 -9.70
C SER A 377 -12.63 12.76 -9.78
N ALA A 378 -12.10 12.99 -10.98
CA ALA A 378 -10.76 13.53 -11.16
C ALA A 378 -10.65 14.97 -10.63
N CYS A 379 -11.60 15.84 -10.99
CA CYS A 379 -11.64 17.22 -10.50
C CYS A 379 -11.81 17.28 -8.98
N LEU A 380 -12.74 16.50 -8.44
CA LEU A 380 -12.95 16.41 -6.99
C LEU A 380 -11.72 15.87 -6.28
N GLY A 381 -11.10 14.82 -6.80
CA GLY A 381 -9.87 14.25 -6.24
C GLY A 381 -8.72 15.24 -6.23
N LEU A 382 -8.53 16.02 -7.31
CA LEU A 382 -7.53 17.10 -7.36
C LEU A 382 -7.86 18.23 -6.37
N ALA A 383 -9.12 18.66 -6.30
CA ALA A 383 -9.55 19.67 -5.34
C ALA A 383 -9.31 19.22 -3.89
N ILE A 384 -9.70 17.98 -3.56
CA ILE A 384 -9.42 17.38 -2.26
C ILE A 384 -7.92 17.34 -1.98
N ALA A 385 -7.10 16.87 -2.94
CA ALA A 385 -5.66 16.74 -2.78
C ALA A 385 -4.93 18.09 -2.59
N LEU A 386 -5.43 19.17 -3.18
CA LEU A 386 -4.75 20.46 -3.13
C LEU A 386 -5.28 21.39 -2.02
N ILE A 387 -6.57 21.30 -1.68
CA ILE A 387 -7.23 22.21 -0.73
C ILE A 387 -7.21 21.65 0.70
N ILE A 388 -7.52 20.36 0.88
CA ILE A 388 -7.68 19.78 2.22
C ILE A 388 -6.35 19.69 2.97
N PRO A 389 -5.24 19.19 2.39
CA PRO A 389 -3.98 19.02 3.11
C PRO A 389 -3.47 20.27 3.83
N PRO A 390 -3.33 21.45 3.19
CA PRO A 390 -2.88 22.64 3.89
C PRO A 390 -3.86 23.11 4.97
N ALA A 391 -5.18 22.92 4.76
CA ALA A 391 -6.19 23.30 5.74
C ALA A 391 -6.14 22.43 7.00
N VAL A 392 -5.85 21.15 6.87
CA VAL A 392 -5.82 20.21 8.00
C VAL A 392 -4.44 20.07 8.65
N ALA A 393 -3.36 20.51 7.99
CA ALA A 393 -1.99 20.43 8.52
C ALA A 393 -1.85 21.08 9.90
N ARG A 394 -2.63 22.13 10.19
CA ARG A 394 -2.66 22.80 11.50
C ARG A 394 -3.13 21.91 12.65
N PHE A 395 -3.81 20.81 12.37
CA PHE A 395 -4.31 19.88 13.41
C PHE A 395 -3.35 18.72 13.70
N PHE A 396 -2.17 18.67 13.04
CA PHE A 396 -1.13 17.67 13.28
C PHE A 396 -0.16 18.16 14.38
N PRO A 397 -0.27 17.68 15.62
CA PRO A 397 0.40 18.31 16.76
C PRO A 397 1.92 18.20 16.67
N ALA A 398 2.49 17.05 16.30
CA ALA A 398 3.94 16.89 16.15
C ALA A 398 4.54 17.83 15.07
N TYR A 399 3.83 17.96 13.95
CA TYR A 399 4.24 18.85 12.86
C TYR A 399 4.19 20.33 13.27
N GLN A 400 3.14 20.75 13.98
CA GLN A 400 3.01 22.14 14.43
C GLN A 400 4.07 22.49 15.48
N LEU A 401 4.25 21.64 16.50
CA LEU A 401 5.33 21.83 17.49
C LEU A 401 6.70 21.93 16.82
N PHE A 402 7.00 21.04 15.87
CA PHE A 402 8.24 21.11 15.13
C PHE A 402 8.38 22.41 14.34
N ARG A 403 7.32 22.83 13.62
CA ARG A 403 7.36 24.05 12.79
C ARG A 403 7.63 25.30 13.63
N GLU A 404 6.99 25.40 14.80
CA GLU A 404 7.14 26.55 15.70
C GLU A 404 8.47 26.55 16.44
N SER A 405 8.94 25.40 16.88
CA SER A 405 10.22 25.28 17.61
C SER A 405 11.45 25.20 16.71
N ARG A 406 11.29 24.97 15.40
CA ARG A 406 12.37 24.71 14.45
C ARG A 406 13.54 25.72 14.51
N PRO A 407 13.32 27.04 14.66
CA PRO A 407 14.43 28.00 14.75
C PRO A 407 15.33 27.78 15.96
N ASN A 408 14.81 27.20 17.03
CA ASN A 408 15.50 26.98 18.30
C ASN A 408 16.12 25.58 18.42
N LEU A 409 15.85 24.67 17.46
CA LEU A 409 16.38 23.32 17.50
C LEU A 409 17.83 23.26 17.01
N GLN A 410 18.68 22.58 17.78
CA GLN A 410 20.10 22.36 17.48
C GLN A 410 20.38 20.87 17.27
N PRO A 411 21.34 20.50 16.40
CA PRO A 411 21.63 19.09 16.09
C PRO A 411 22.05 18.26 17.31
N ASN A 412 22.73 18.87 18.29
CA ASN A 412 23.25 18.22 19.50
C ASN A 412 22.21 18.12 20.63
N MET A 413 20.98 18.61 20.44
CA MET A 413 19.92 18.53 21.45
C MET A 413 19.52 17.08 21.72
N GLN A 414 19.20 16.79 22.98
CA GLN A 414 18.49 15.59 23.37
C GLN A 414 17.00 15.90 23.48
N PHE A 415 16.14 14.93 23.20
CA PHE A 415 14.71 15.14 23.32
C PHE A 415 13.97 13.94 23.90
N ALA A 416 12.89 14.26 24.59
CA ALA A 416 12.04 13.27 25.24
C ALA A 416 10.55 13.60 25.04
N SER A 417 9.70 12.62 25.25
CA SER A 417 8.24 12.81 25.26
C SER A 417 7.59 12.04 26.39
N VAL A 418 6.58 12.67 27.00
CA VAL A 418 5.71 12.10 28.05
C VAL A 418 4.31 11.88 27.48
N GLU A 419 3.81 10.67 27.54
CA GLU A 419 2.42 10.28 27.14
C GLU A 419 2.07 10.49 25.66
N PHE A 420 2.89 11.20 24.87
CA PHE A 420 2.69 11.42 23.45
C PHE A 420 3.88 10.85 22.67
N GLU A 421 3.76 9.62 22.21
CA GLU A 421 4.85 8.84 21.59
C GLU A 421 4.56 8.49 20.11
N GLU A 422 3.83 9.37 19.41
CA GLU A 422 3.48 9.09 18.03
C GLU A 422 4.71 9.17 17.12
N PRO A 423 4.82 8.31 16.13
CA PRO A 423 5.98 8.23 15.24
C PRO A 423 6.32 9.53 14.50
N SER A 424 5.34 10.38 14.28
CA SER A 424 5.52 11.71 13.69
C SER A 424 6.46 12.62 14.50
N VAL A 425 6.53 12.46 15.82
CA VAL A 425 7.51 13.17 16.69
C VAL A 425 8.93 12.81 16.26
N VAL A 426 9.21 11.53 16.07
CA VAL A 426 10.53 11.06 15.65
C VAL A 426 10.86 11.61 14.27
N TRP A 427 9.95 11.46 13.29
CA TRP A 427 10.18 11.92 11.90
C TRP A 427 10.50 13.40 11.81
N TYR A 428 9.69 14.27 12.43
CA TYR A 428 9.88 15.71 12.29
C TYR A 428 11.08 16.21 13.07
N PHE A 429 11.24 15.84 14.34
CA PHE A 429 12.31 16.37 15.17
C PHE A 429 13.68 15.85 14.76
N ARG A 430 13.81 14.58 14.37
CA ARG A 430 15.06 14.01 13.87
C ARG A 430 15.51 14.58 12.51
N SER A 431 14.67 15.36 11.83
CA SER A 431 15.12 16.15 10.67
C SER A 431 16.08 17.28 11.03
N ARG A 432 16.19 17.64 12.31
CA ARG A 432 17.06 18.70 12.83
C ARG A 432 17.96 18.23 13.98
N VAL A 433 17.48 17.31 14.79
CA VAL A 433 18.16 16.81 16.00
C VAL A 433 18.71 15.41 15.71
N GLN A 434 19.99 15.19 16.03
CA GLN A 434 20.65 13.90 15.74
C GLN A 434 20.32 12.80 16.75
N SER A 435 19.93 13.17 17.98
CA SER A 435 19.57 12.22 19.02
C SER A 435 18.28 11.48 18.71
N PHE A 436 18.07 10.35 19.37
CA PHE A 436 16.83 9.58 19.32
C PHE A 436 15.85 10.04 20.39
N LEU A 437 14.54 9.82 20.15
CA LEU A 437 13.49 10.15 21.10
C LEU A 437 13.61 9.26 22.34
N ASN A 438 13.78 9.89 23.51
CA ASN A 438 13.70 9.24 24.80
C ASN A 438 12.24 9.20 25.29
N ARG A 439 11.74 8.01 25.60
CA ARG A 439 10.43 7.86 26.23
C ARG A 439 10.59 7.96 27.70
N VAL A 440 10.02 8.98 28.29
CA VAL A 440 10.14 9.24 29.72
C VAL A 440 8.76 9.26 30.38
N ASN A 441 8.69 8.80 31.61
CA ASN A 441 7.51 8.96 32.45
C ASN A 441 7.51 10.34 33.15
N LYS A 442 6.41 10.69 33.82
CA LYS A 442 6.28 11.97 34.52
C LYS A 442 7.40 12.23 35.53
N LYS A 443 7.86 11.19 36.25
CA LYS A 443 8.93 11.34 37.27
C LYS A 443 10.28 11.64 36.62
N ASN A 444 10.61 10.94 35.55
CA ASN A 444 11.90 11.05 34.89
C ASN A 444 11.99 12.27 33.94
N ALA A 445 10.88 12.96 33.65
CA ALA A 445 10.89 14.14 32.79
C ALA A 445 11.64 15.33 33.41
N VAL A 446 11.51 15.51 34.72
CA VAL A 446 12.21 16.55 35.48
C VAL A 446 13.71 16.26 35.51
N ASP A 447 14.09 15.01 35.83
CA ASP A 447 15.49 14.58 35.84
C ASP A 447 16.12 14.71 34.44
N PHE A 448 15.36 14.35 33.40
CA PHE A 448 15.80 14.54 32.03
C PHE A 448 16.11 16.01 31.74
N MET A 449 15.23 16.95 32.11
CA MET A 449 15.41 18.38 31.85
C MET A 449 16.48 19.01 32.76
N SER A 450 16.75 18.46 33.94
CA SER A 450 17.80 18.89 34.84
C SER A 450 19.21 18.50 34.40
N GLY A 451 19.33 17.53 33.49
CA GLY A 451 20.63 17.10 32.97
C GLY A 451 21.39 18.19 32.21
N PRO A 452 22.69 18.02 31.94
CA PRO A 452 23.52 19.01 31.26
C PRO A 452 23.24 19.11 29.76
N GLY A 453 23.44 20.31 29.18
CA GLY A 453 23.37 20.59 27.75
C GLY A 453 21.97 20.82 27.20
N PRO A 454 21.90 21.19 25.92
CA PRO A 454 20.64 21.58 25.28
C PRO A 454 19.70 20.40 25.10
N ARG A 455 18.45 20.59 25.48
CA ARG A 455 17.42 19.54 25.43
C ARG A 455 16.00 20.08 25.45
N PHE A 456 15.06 19.25 25.08
CA PHE A 456 13.65 19.59 25.18
C PHE A 456 12.80 18.36 25.50
N VAL A 457 11.64 18.63 26.08
CA VAL A 457 10.63 17.60 26.38
C VAL A 457 9.27 18.01 25.83
N ILE A 458 8.55 17.07 25.25
CA ILE A 458 7.17 17.24 24.81
C ILE A 458 6.27 16.61 25.87
N VAL A 459 5.36 17.39 26.43
CA VAL A 459 4.45 16.94 27.49
C VAL A 459 3.02 17.41 27.23
N PRO A 460 2.00 16.71 27.75
CA PRO A 460 0.64 17.26 27.83
C PRO A 460 0.66 18.60 28.55
N THR A 461 -0.01 19.63 28.01
CA THR A 461 -0.01 20.97 28.56
C THR A 461 -0.50 21.02 30.03
N SER A 462 -1.42 20.15 30.39
CA SER A 462 -1.92 20.00 31.77
C SER A 462 -0.84 19.61 32.78
N LEU A 463 0.24 18.99 32.32
CA LEU A 463 1.34 18.55 33.20
C LEU A 463 2.46 19.57 33.34
N VAL A 464 2.50 20.62 32.52
CA VAL A 464 3.62 21.59 32.50
C VAL A 464 3.83 22.23 33.86
N GLN A 465 2.79 22.76 34.49
CA GLN A 465 2.89 23.39 35.82
C GLN A 465 3.25 22.42 36.94
N THR A 466 2.80 21.17 36.84
CA THR A 466 3.12 20.14 37.83
C THR A 466 4.57 19.67 37.70
N LEU A 467 5.09 19.53 36.46
CA LEU A 467 6.46 19.07 36.23
C LEU A 467 7.49 20.21 36.35
N PHE A 468 7.11 21.40 35.93
CA PHE A 468 7.98 22.59 35.87
C PHE A 468 7.27 23.80 36.46
N PRO A 469 7.07 23.85 37.78
CA PRO A 469 6.30 24.91 38.45
C PRO A 469 7.00 26.27 38.34
N ASN A 470 8.35 26.31 38.33
CA ASN A 470 9.17 27.51 38.24
C ASN A 470 10.29 27.28 37.21
N PRO A 471 9.97 27.23 35.89
CA PRO A 471 11.00 27.02 34.89
C PRO A 471 11.95 28.22 34.85
N PRO A 472 13.28 28.01 34.65
CA PRO A 472 14.22 29.08 34.45
C PRO A 472 13.79 29.99 33.29
N GLN A 473 14.05 31.29 33.39
CA GLN A 473 13.72 32.29 32.34
C GLN A 473 14.39 32.01 30.99
N THR A 474 15.45 31.22 30.99
CA THR A 474 16.15 30.74 29.76
C THR A 474 15.42 29.65 29.02
N TRP A 475 14.39 29.04 29.63
CA TRP A 475 13.62 28.00 28.96
C TRP A 475 12.52 28.63 28.11
N THR A 476 12.37 28.09 26.90
CA THR A 476 11.32 28.53 25.97
C THR A 476 10.26 27.44 25.86
N SER A 477 8.99 27.83 25.76
CA SER A 477 7.90 26.88 25.59
C SER A 477 7.09 27.15 24.33
N PHE A 478 6.70 26.09 23.63
CA PHE A 478 5.83 26.12 22.44
C PHE A 478 4.61 25.26 22.72
N ARG A 479 3.43 25.77 22.48
CA ARG A 479 2.18 25.06 22.76
C ARG A 479 1.36 24.88 21.50
N THR A 480 0.81 23.70 21.31
CA THR A 480 -0.10 23.42 20.21
C THR A 480 -1.30 22.58 20.65
N ARG A 481 -2.43 22.80 19.99
CA ARG A 481 -3.61 21.94 20.08
C ARG A 481 -3.79 21.24 18.74
N GLY A 482 -4.07 19.97 18.80
CA GLY A 482 -4.25 19.18 17.58
C GLY A 482 -5.09 17.93 17.81
N PHE A 483 -5.07 17.05 16.82
CA PHE A 483 -5.81 15.80 16.86
C PHE A 483 -4.85 14.63 16.70
N ASN A 484 -4.84 13.73 17.66
CA ASN A 484 -4.12 12.47 17.55
C ASN A 484 -4.94 11.51 16.68
N ILE A 485 -4.61 11.42 15.41
CA ILE A 485 -5.33 10.59 14.43
C ILE A 485 -5.26 9.11 14.83
N ALA A 486 -4.13 8.67 15.39
CA ALA A 486 -3.92 7.27 15.77
C ALA A 486 -4.80 6.81 16.94
N LYS A 487 -5.11 7.73 17.88
CA LYS A 487 -5.94 7.46 19.06
C LYS A 487 -7.36 8.01 18.97
N GLY A 488 -7.65 8.82 17.92
CA GLY A 488 -8.98 9.39 17.71
C GLY A 488 -9.37 10.46 18.74
N ASN A 489 -8.41 11.17 19.36
CA ASN A 489 -8.68 12.16 20.41
C ASN A 489 -7.95 13.48 20.19
N GLN A 490 -8.49 14.55 20.77
CA GLN A 490 -7.82 15.84 20.83
C GLN A 490 -6.68 15.79 21.84
N VAL A 491 -5.59 16.49 21.53
CA VAL A 491 -4.42 16.64 22.40
C VAL A 491 -4.00 18.10 22.48
N ASP A 492 -3.54 18.51 23.66
CA ASP A 492 -2.95 19.81 23.94
C ASP A 492 -1.54 19.55 24.49
N LEU A 493 -0.53 19.92 23.70
CA LEU A 493 0.87 19.59 23.96
C LEU A 493 1.71 20.84 24.09
N THR A 494 2.67 20.78 24.99
CA THR A 494 3.69 21.81 25.14
C THR A 494 5.07 21.19 25.00
N LEU A 495 5.90 21.80 24.18
CA LEU A 495 7.33 21.54 24.09
C LEU A 495 8.04 22.53 24.99
N VAL A 496 8.78 22.04 25.96
CA VAL A 496 9.64 22.86 26.87
C VAL A 496 11.08 22.65 26.45
N LEU A 497 11.77 23.73 26.09
CA LEU A 497 13.11 23.71 25.50
C LEU A 497 14.11 24.47 26.40
N LYS A 498 15.24 23.84 26.63
CA LYS A 498 16.42 24.37 27.29
C LYS A 498 17.55 24.50 26.24
N SER A 499 18.09 25.68 26.02
CA SER A 499 19.10 25.94 24.97
C SER A 499 20.53 25.68 25.42
N GLU A 500 20.80 25.65 26.73
CA GLU A 500 22.11 25.46 27.34
C GLU A 500 22.13 24.36 28.40
#